data_10ae978e2bfe53babc43d4e56523c2f7
#
_entry.id   10ae978e2bfe53babc43d4e56523c2f7
#
_cell.length_a   1.000
_cell.length_b   1.000
_cell.length_c   1.000
_cell.angle_alpha   90.00
_cell.angle_beta   90.00
_cell.angle_gamma   90.00
#
_symmetry.space_group_name_H-M   'P 1'
#
loop_
_entity.id
_entity.type
_entity.pdbx_description
1 polymer ?
#
loop_
_entity_poly.entity_id
_entity_poly.type
_entity_poly.pdbx_seq_one_letter_code
_entity_poly.pdbx_strand_id
1 'polypeptide(L)'
;MFKFFIFIVLIFKFINLNAHHKIYSPRVEEGRQSLEWRGHVYYDDRVEFNKSHHHVFETEYSWTDFWQSELEFHVSDKAETPLDWEKTEFQNQVQVFDYKNFAGALYFSYNFVSESDESDEIEYKYLNEFNNENLSFISNFIFEKGVGKGAAGSTTFDLSNQLMFKNLLESNFGFGFLGFSNFGEVSNFNTFSLQKHLYGVQLESEFDLETFEYEITLAYLHGLTDASTNHMFLWNMELEF
;
A
#
# COMPACT_ATOMS: atom_id res chain seq x y z
N MET A 1 -43.33 -33.75 -19.77
CA MET A 1 -42.71 -33.47 -18.47
C MET A 1 -41.33 -32.88 -18.73
N PHE A 2 -41.26 -31.55 -18.89
CA PHE A 2 -39.98 -30.81 -19.16
C PHE A 2 -39.33 -30.47 -17.83
N LYS A 3 -38.15 -31.02 -17.59
CA LYS A 3 -37.31 -30.61 -16.42
C LYS A 3 -36.52 -29.36 -16.80
N PHE A 4 -36.90 -28.22 -16.23
CA PHE A 4 -36.11 -26.99 -16.26
C PHE A 4 -34.88 -27.16 -15.33
N PHE A 5 -33.72 -27.26 -15.94
CA PHE A 5 -32.46 -27.12 -15.21
C PHE A 5 -32.15 -25.60 -15.06
N ILE A 6 -32.35 -25.06 -13.86
CA ILE A 6 -31.89 -23.70 -13.54
C ILE A 6 -30.41 -23.81 -13.27
N PHE A 7 -29.61 -23.30 -14.22
CA PHE A 7 -28.17 -23.06 -14.02
C PHE A 7 -28.04 -21.75 -13.24
N ILE A 8 -27.80 -21.82 -11.92
CA ILE A 8 -27.39 -20.66 -11.12
C ILE A 8 -25.91 -20.43 -11.43
N VAL A 9 -25.62 -19.50 -12.32
CA VAL A 9 -24.27 -18.96 -12.49
C VAL A 9 -24.04 -18.03 -11.32
N LEU A 10 -23.34 -18.51 -10.29
CA LEU A 10 -22.75 -17.68 -9.26
C LEU A 10 -21.61 -16.89 -9.93
N ILE A 11 -21.90 -15.67 -10.33
CA ILE A 11 -20.88 -14.69 -10.71
C ILE A 11 -20.23 -14.25 -9.40
N PHE A 12 -19.15 -14.91 -9.03
CA PHE A 12 -18.22 -14.33 -8.04
C PHE A 12 -17.58 -13.12 -8.71
N LYS A 13 -18.06 -11.92 -8.40
CA LYS A 13 -17.28 -10.71 -8.62
C LYS A 13 -16.10 -10.81 -7.67
N PHE A 14 -14.94 -11.16 -8.20
CA PHE A 14 -13.69 -10.97 -7.50
C PHE A 14 -13.47 -9.47 -7.41
N ILE A 15 -13.75 -8.88 -6.26
CA ILE A 15 -13.31 -7.53 -5.94
C ILE A 15 -11.79 -7.62 -5.83
N ASN A 16 -11.10 -7.12 -6.81
CA ASN A 16 -9.66 -6.93 -6.75
C ASN A 16 -9.41 -5.77 -5.79
N LEU A 17 -9.41 -6.04 -4.50
CA LEU A 17 -8.89 -5.13 -3.50
C LEU A 17 -7.37 -5.15 -3.69
N ASN A 18 -6.86 -4.20 -4.42
CA ASN A 18 -5.44 -3.94 -4.51
C ASN A 18 -5.00 -3.35 -3.18
N ALA A 19 -4.50 -4.21 -2.30
CA ALA A 19 -3.90 -3.76 -1.06
C ALA A 19 -2.75 -2.79 -1.39
N HIS A 20 -2.79 -1.58 -0.84
CA HIS A 20 -1.69 -0.64 -0.95
C HIS A 20 -0.45 -1.23 -0.29
N HIS A 21 0.61 -1.43 -1.07
CA HIS A 21 1.87 -1.97 -0.60
C HIS A 21 2.87 -0.83 -0.31
N LYS A 22 2.41 0.19 0.43
CA LYS A 22 3.24 1.30 0.94
C LYS A 22 3.19 1.33 2.47
N ILE A 23 4.31 1.67 3.07
CA ILE A 23 4.41 2.02 4.49
C ILE A 23 4.51 3.53 4.57
N TYR A 24 3.58 4.15 5.27
CA TYR A 24 3.51 5.60 5.43
C TYR A 24 4.07 6.01 6.78
N SER A 25 5.09 6.88 6.78
CA SER A 25 5.53 7.55 7.99
C SER A 25 4.51 8.63 8.40
N PRO A 26 4.22 8.80 9.70
CA PRO A 26 3.37 9.88 10.18
C PRO A 26 4.08 11.24 10.23
N ARG A 27 5.37 11.31 9.95
CA ARG A 27 6.18 12.53 10.09
C ARG A 27 6.01 13.41 8.86
N VAL A 28 5.88 14.71 9.11
CA VAL A 28 5.76 15.75 8.10
C VAL A 28 6.85 16.79 8.35
N GLU A 29 7.57 17.18 7.32
CA GLU A 29 8.60 18.22 7.36
C GLU A 29 8.24 19.34 6.38
N GLU A 30 8.07 20.57 6.89
CA GLU A 30 7.65 21.72 6.08
C GLU A 30 8.58 21.98 4.91
N GLY A 31 8.00 22.09 3.71
CA GLY A 31 8.72 22.37 2.47
C GLY A 31 9.29 21.15 1.77
N ARG A 32 9.24 19.97 2.38
CA ARG A 32 9.65 18.71 1.74
C ARG A 32 8.84 18.49 0.46
N GLN A 33 9.55 18.11 -0.59
CA GLN A 33 8.97 17.70 -1.87
C GLN A 33 9.59 16.37 -2.26
N SER A 34 8.76 15.45 -2.74
CA SER A 34 9.29 14.19 -3.25
C SER A 34 8.65 13.75 -4.56
N LEU A 35 9.41 12.93 -5.29
CA LEU A 35 8.94 12.14 -6.43
C LEU A 35 9.26 10.68 -6.13
N GLU A 36 8.25 9.84 -6.17
CA GLU A 36 8.38 8.42 -5.90
C GLU A 36 7.95 7.58 -7.11
N TRP A 37 8.71 6.52 -7.37
CA TRP A 37 8.30 5.41 -8.22
C TRP A 37 8.40 4.12 -7.43
N ARG A 38 7.28 3.53 -7.13
CA ARG A 38 7.21 2.23 -6.49
C ARG A 38 6.47 1.22 -7.36
N GLY A 39 6.67 -0.04 -7.06
CA GLY A 39 5.92 -1.09 -7.74
C GLY A 39 6.18 -2.44 -7.14
N HIS A 40 5.46 -3.41 -7.69
CA HIS A 40 5.67 -4.81 -7.32
C HIS A 40 5.35 -5.74 -8.50
N VAL A 41 5.87 -6.96 -8.39
CA VAL A 41 5.54 -8.07 -9.27
C VAL A 41 5.17 -9.29 -8.43
N TYR A 42 4.09 -9.95 -8.81
CA TYR A 42 3.67 -11.20 -8.19
C TYR A 42 4.24 -12.41 -8.92
N TYR A 43 4.56 -13.46 -8.14
CA TYR A 43 4.78 -14.81 -8.65
C TYR A 43 3.85 -15.75 -7.91
N ASP A 44 2.96 -16.41 -8.66
CA ASP A 44 1.87 -17.20 -8.12
C ASP A 44 1.60 -18.43 -8.97
N ASP A 45 1.06 -19.50 -8.37
CA ASP A 45 0.63 -20.68 -9.08
C ASP A 45 -0.67 -20.45 -9.87
N ARG A 46 -1.45 -19.44 -9.47
CA ARG A 46 -2.66 -18.98 -10.15
C ARG A 46 -2.27 -18.09 -11.32
N VAL A 47 -2.66 -18.52 -12.53
CA VAL A 47 -2.25 -17.86 -13.79
C VAL A 47 -2.64 -16.38 -13.83
N GLU A 48 -3.81 -16.04 -13.28
CA GLU A 48 -4.33 -14.66 -13.26
C GLU A 48 -3.50 -13.66 -12.44
N PHE A 49 -2.66 -14.14 -11.52
CA PHE A 49 -1.77 -13.29 -10.71
C PHE A 49 -0.30 -13.43 -11.12
N ASN A 50 0.04 -14.52 -11.81
CA ASN A 50 1.44 -14.83 -12.08
C ASN A 50 2.07 -13.85 -13.06
N LYS A 51 3.10 -13.13 -12.61
CA LYS A 51 3.82 -12.06 -13.31
C LYS A 51 2.97 -10.81 -13.56
N SER A 52 1.88 -10.60 -12.84
CA SER A 52 1.21 -9.31 -12.87
C SER A 52 2.08 -8.24 -12.20
N HIS A 53 2.05 -7.04 -12.77
CA HIS A 53 2.83 -5.89 -12.34
C HIS A 53 1.91 -4.76 -11.91
N HIS A 54 2.37 -4.01 -10.91
CA HIS A 54 1.74 -2.77 -10.51
C HIS A 54 2.81 -1.71 -10.30
N HIS A 55 2.57 -0.50 -10.80
CA HIS A 55 3.46 0.65 -10.66
C HIS A 55 2.66 1.84 -10.15
N VAL A 56 3.29 2.61 -9.29
CA VAL A 56 2.76 3.88 -8.79
C VAL A 56 3.79 4.96 -9.02
N PHE A 57 3.34 6.08 -9.55
CA PHE A 57 4.11 7.31 -9.66
C PHE A 57 3.45 8.33 -8.75
N GLU A 58 4.22 8.88 -7.83
CA GLU A 58 3.73 9.78 -6.79
C GLU A 58 4.50 11.08 -6.78
N THR A 59 3.82 12.14 -6.39
CA THR A 59 4.43 13.41 -6.00
C THR A 59 3.82 13.88 -4.70
N GLU A 60 4.67 14.33 -3.78
CA GLU A 60 4.31 14.82 -2.46
C GLU A 60 4.77 16.27 -2.26
N TYR A 61 4.00 17.02 -1.47
CA TYR A 61 4.39 18.34 -0.98
C TYR A 61 3.90 18.57 0.45
N SER A 62 4.82 18.93 1.34
CA SER A 62 4.54 19.28 2.73
C SER A 62 4.34 20.79 2.89
N TRP A 63 3.08 21.19 3.07
CA TRP A 63 2.64 22.60 3.15
C TRP A 63 3.04 23.29 4.46
N THR A 64 3.09 22.51 5.54
CA THR A 64 3.43 22.96 6.89
C THR A 64 4.19 21.84 7.60
N ASP A 65 4.65 22.09 8.82
CA ASP A 65 5.27 21.11 9.70
C ASP A 65 4.33 19.98 10.20
N PHE A 66 3.05 20.00 9.82
CA PHE A 66 2.05 18.98 10.20
C PHE A 66 1.10 18.55 9.08
N TRP A 67 1.16 19.13 7.89
CA TRP A 67 0.24 18.82 6.79
C TRP A 67 0.96 18.68 5.46
N GLN A 68 0.71 17.55 4.78
CA GLN A 68 1.17 17.26 3.44
C GLN A 68 0.03 16.75 2.54
N SER A 69 0.23 16.87 1.23
CA SER A 69 -0.65 16.32 0.21
C SER A 69 0.16 15.55 -0.81
N GLU A 70 -0.44 14.47 -1.31
CA GLU A 70 0.16 13.56 -2.28
C GLU A 70 -0.79 13.34 -3.45
N LEU A 71 -0.23 13.06 -4.62
CA LEU A 71 -0.96 12.67 -5.82
C LEU A 71 -0.29 11.45 -6.43
N GLU A 72 -1.04 10.35 -6.54
CA GLU A 72 -0.58 9.09 -7.08
C GLU A 72 -1.28 8.73 -8.40
N PHE A 73 -0.50 8.15 -9.32
CA PHE A 73 -1.00 7.55 -10.56
C PHE A 73 -0.64 6.06 -10.56
N HIS A 74 -1.66 5.21 -10.55
CA HIS A 74 -1.54 3.77 -10.54
C HIS A 74 -1.72 3.19 -11.94
N VAL A 75 -0.78 2.36 -12.36
CA VAL A 75 -0.85 1.58 -13.60
C VAL A 75 -0.56 0.12 -13.28
N SER A 76 -1.39 -0.78 -13.78
CA SER A 76 -1.25 -2.21 -13.55
C SER A 76 -1.46 -3.02 -14.83
N ASP A 77 -0.93 -4.22 -14.87
CA ASP A 77 -1.39 -5.26 -15.78
C ASP A 77 -2.10 -6.36 -14.99
N LYS A 78 -3.13 -6.92 -15.59
CA LYS A 78 -3.67 -8.22 -15.15
C LYS A 78 -2.95 -9.25 -16.02
N ALA A 79 -2.28 -10.22 -15.43
CA ALA A 79 -1.42 -11.20 -16.11
C ALA A 79 -1.79 -11.46 -17.60
N GLU A 80 -0.83 -11.24 -18.51
CA GLU A 80 -0.98 -11.33 -19.98
C GLU A 80 -1.73 -10.16 -20.67
N THR A 81 -2.07 -9.07 -19.93
CA THR A 81 -2.63 -7.85 -20.53
C THR A 81 -1.57 -6.75 -20.56
N PRO A 82 -1.68 -5.73 -21.44
CA PRO A 82 -0.84 -4.54 -21.37
C PRO A 82 -1.08 -3.77 -20.06
N LEU A 83 -0.06 -3.02 -19.60
CA LEU A 83 -0.21 -2.01 -18.55
C LEU A 83 -1.30 -1.02 -18.94
N ASP A 84 -2.22 -0.75 -18.02
CA ASP A 84 -3.28 0.24 -18.18
C ASP A 84 -3.40 1.09 -16.92
N TRP A 85 -4.01 2.26 -17.06
CA TRP A 85 -4.29 3.13 -15.93
C TRP A 85 -5.40 2.52 -15.08
N GLU A 86 -5.11 2.35 -13.79
CA GLU A 86 -6.02 1.76 -12.82
C GLU A 86 -6.80 2.81 -12.05
N LYS A 87 -6.08 3.73 -11.41
CA LYS A 87 -6.67 4.80 -10.60
C LYS A 87 -5.73 5.99 -10.45
N THR A 88 -6.31 7.11 -10.04
CA THR A 88 -5.58 8.28 -9.52
C THR A 88 -6.03 8.51 -8.08
N GLU A 89 -5.09 8.66 -7.17
CA GLU A 89 -5.35 8.88 -5.76
C GLU A 89 -4.88 10.28 -5.35
N PHE A 90 -5.76 11.03 -4.69
CA PHE A 90 -5.43 12.29 -4.04
C PHE A 90 -5.50 12.11 -2.54
N GLN A 91 -4.41 12.48 -1.85
CA GLN A 91 -4.17 12.17 -0.47
C GLN A 91 -3.85 13.40 0.35
N ASN A 92 -4.20 13.37 1.63
CA ASN A 92 -3.82 14.37 2.63
C ASN A 92 -3.49 13.67 3.94
N GLN A 93 -2.35 14.04 4.50
CA GLN A 93 -1.90 13.58 5.81
C GLN A 93 -1.79 14.77 6.76
N VAL A 94 -2.28 14.57 7.99
CA VAL A 94 -2.15 15.53 9.09
C VAL A 94 -1.48 14.85 10.26
N GLN A 95 -0.25 15.28 10.59
CA GLN A 95 0.48 14.84 11.76
C GLN A 95 -0.22 15.39 13.02
N VAL A 96 -0.65 14.51 13.91
CA VAL A 96 -1.40 14.89 15.12
C VAL A 96 -0.52 15.03 16.35
N PHE A 97 0.59 14.33 16.38
CA PHE A 97 1.63 14.51 17.39
C PHE A 97 2.99 14.02 16.88
N ASP A 98 4.03 14.68 17.38
CA ASP A 98 5.43 14.25 17.34
C ASP A 98 6.04 14.51 18.70
N TYR A 99 6.38 13.46 19.42
CA TYR A 99 6.96 13.55 20.74
C TYR A 99 8.09 12.56 20.92
N LYS A 100 9.32 13.08 20.93
CA LYS A 100 10.56 12.29 21.04
C LYS A 100 10.64 11.25 19.92
N ASN A 101 10.54 9.97 20.30
CA ASN A 101 10.65 8.85 19.40
C ASN A 101 9.31 8.40 18.81
N PHE A 102 8.19 9.04 19.19
CA PHE A 102 6.85 8.64 18.76
C PHE A 102 6.20 9.72 17.92
N ALA A 103 5.60 9.32 16.81
CA ALA A 103 4.77 10.19 16.00
C ALA A 103 3.47 9.48 15.60
N GLY A 104 2.46 10.28 15.28
CA GLY A 104 1.19 9.78 14.78
C GLY A 104 0.50 10.77 13.89
N ALA A 105 -0.18 10.26 12.84
CA ALA A 105 -0.91 11.06 11.86
C ALA A 105 -2.26 10.44 11.52
N LEU A 106 -3.16 11.29 11.05
CA LEU A 106 -4.38 10.91 10.35
C LEU A 106 -4.19 11.19 8.87
N TYR A 107 -4.70 10.26 8.07
CA TYR A 107 -4.59 10.28 6.63
C TYR A 107 -5.97 10.06 6.00
N PHE A 108 -6.24 10.77 4.92
CA PHE A 108 -7.43 10.64 4.12
C PHE A 108 -7.09 10.66 2.64
N SER A 109 -7.65 9.75 1.87
CA SER A 109 -7.56 9.79 0.41
C SER A 109 -8.88 9.56 -0.30
N TYR A 110 -8.90 9.97 -1.56
CA TYR A 110 -9.94 9.69 -2.53
C TYR A 110 -9.32 9.11 -3.80
N ASN A 111 -9.79 7.93 -4.18
CA ASN A 111 -9.34 7.16 -5.33
C ASN A 111 -10.35 7.30 -6.48
N PHE A 112 -9.93 7.93 -7.57
CA PHE A 112 -10.66 7.98 -8.83
C PHE A 112 -10.32 6.74 -9.65
N VAL A 113 -11.23 5.77 -9.69
CA VAL A 113 -11.02 4.49 -10.39
C VAL A 113 -11.32 4.63 -11.88
N SER A 114 -10.51 4.01 -12.73
CA SER A 114 -10.59 4.16 -14.19
C SER A 114 -11.79 3.44 -14.80
N GLU A 115 -12.18 2.29 -14.26
CA GLU A 115 -13.24 1.46 -14.80
C GLU A 115 -14.62 2.00 -14.42
N SER A 116 -15.46 2.29 -15.40
CA SER A 116 -16.77 2.96 -15.20
C SER A 116 -17.81 2.09 -14.48
N ASP A 117 -17.58 0.81 -14.31
CA ASP A 117 -18.42 -0.15 -13.59
C ASP A 117 -17.90 -0.48 -12.18
N GLU A 118 -16.71 -0.02 -11.85
CA GLU A 118 -16.16 -0.04 -10.50
C GLU A 118 -16.52 1.26 -9.75
N SER A 119 -16.51 1.19 -8.42
CA SER A 119 -16.74 2.36 -7.56
C SER A 119 -15.45 3.10 -7.28
N ASP A 120 -15.52 4.41 -7.14
CA ASP A 120 -14.46 5.18 -6.49
C ASP A 120 -14.29 4.70 -5.04
N GLU A 121 -13.18 5.05 -4.41
CA GLU A 121 -12.85 4.61 -3.06
C GLU A 121 -12.43 5.79 -2.18
N ILE A 122 -12.70 5.69 -0.90
CA ILE A 122 -12.15 6.56 0.12
C ILE A 122 -11.37 5.73 1.12
N GLU A 123 -10.24 6.26 1.56
CA GLU A 123 -9.45 5.64 2.62
C GLU A 123 -9.26 6.58 3.81
N TYR A 124 -9.23 5.98 4.98
CA TYR A 124 -8.80 6.59 6.22
C TYR A 124 -7.68 5.74 6.80
N LYS A 125 -6.54 6.38 7.12
CA LYS A 125 -5.44 5.69 7.77
C LYS A 125 -5.12 6.36 9.10
N TYR A 126 -4.77 5.55 10.10
CA TYR A 126 -4.12 6.01 11.31
C TYR A 126 -2.70 5.48 11.31
N LEU A 127 -1.75 6.39 11.25
CA LEU A 127 -0.33 6.12 11.11
C LEU A 127 0.35 6.28 12.46
N ASN A 128 1.21 5.33 12.82
CA ASN A 128 1.99 5.35 14.04
C ASN A 128 3.42 5.00 13.75
N GLU A 129 4.34 5.68 14.40
CA GLU A 129 5.77 5.41 14.31
C GLU A 129 6.43 5.48 15.69
N PHE A 130 7.31 4.51 15.93
CA PHE A 130 8.39 4.63 16.89
C PHE A 130 9.71 4.69 16.13
N ASN A 131 10.53 5.72 16.36
CA ASN A 131 11.77 5.94 15.62
C ASN A 131 12.88 6.41 16.56
N ASN A 132 14.04 5.77 16.48
CA ASN A 132 15.27 6.23 17.11
C ASN A 132 16.45 6.02 16.15
N GLU A 133 17.67 6.32 16.58
CA GLU A 133 18.89 6.25 15.77
C GLU A 133 19.12 4.87 15.10
N ASN A 134 18.69 3.78 15.74
CA ASN A 134 19.00 2.41 15.30
C ASN A 134 17.79 1.62 14.84
N LEU A 135 16.59 2.03 15.19
CA LEU A 135 15.37 1.26 14.98
C LEU A 135 14.21 2.17 14.61
N SER A 136 13.48 1.79 13.58
CA SER A 136 12.16 2.34 13.26
C SER A 136 11.13 1.21 13.26
N PHE A 137 9.94 1.49 13.84
CA PHE A 137 8.77 0.64 13.74
C PHE A 137 7.58 1.50 13.32
N ILE A 138 7.00 1.17 12.17
CA ILE A 138 5.81 1.85 11.64
C ILE A 138 4.66 0.87 11.60
N SER A 139 3.45 1.37 11.91
CA SER A 139 2.20 0.61 11.81
C SER A 139 1.10 1.52 11.27
N ASN A 140 0.49 1.13 10.15
CA ASN A 140 -0.60 1.84 9.51
C ASN A 140 -1.89 1.01 9.60
N PHE A 141 -2.92 1.56 10.20
CA PHE A 141 -4.26 1.00 10.27
C PHE A 141 -5.11 1.65 9.18
N ILE A 142 -5.55 0.87 8.21
CA ILE A 142 -6.16 1.35 6.96
C ILE A 142 -7.61 0.89 6.90
N PHE A 143 -8.51 1.83 6.64
CA PHE A 143 -9.93 1.59 6.43
C PHE A 143 -10.32 2.10 5.06
N GLU A 144 -10.77 1.21 4.19
CA GLU A 144 -11.16 1.53 2.81
C GLU A 144 -12.64 1.29 2.61
N LYS A 145 -13.27 2.13 1.80
CA LYS A 145 -14.68 2.04 1.47
C LYS A 145 -14.96 2.50 0.04
N GLY A 146 -15.61 1.65 -0.73
CA GLY A 146 -16.16 2.03 -2.02
C GLY A 146 -17.26 3.10 -1.89
N VAL A 147 -17.27 4.08 -2.78
CA VAL A 147 -18.23 5.18 -2.83
C VAL A 147 -18.75 5.39 -4.24
N GLY A 148 -19.91 6.04 -4.37
CA GLY A 148 -20.52 6.30 -5.67
C GLY A 148 -21.28 5.11 -6.25
N LYS A 149 -21.34 5.04 -7.58
CA LYS A 149 -22.12 4.05 -8.31
C LYS A 149 -21.43 2.69 -8.23
N GLY A 150 -22.15 1.65 -7.84
CA GLY A 150 -21.62 0.29 -7.75
C GLY A 150 -20.98 -0.06 -6.40
N ALA A 151 -20.84 0.92 -5.49
CA ALA A 151 -20.24 0.72 -4.19
C ALA A 151 -20.94 -0.34 -3.36
N ALA A 152 -20.19 -1.29 -2.80
CA ALA A 152 -20.71 -2.35 -1.94
C ALA A 152 -21.18 -1.87 -0.57
N GLY A 153 -20.80 -0.65 -0.16
CA GLY A 153 -21.17 -0.01 1.11
C GLY A 153 -20.47 -0.57 2.35
N SER A 154 -19.70 -1.65 2.24
CA SER A 154 -18.87 -2.20 3.31
C SER A 154 -17.54 -1.43 3.43
N THR A 155 -16.98 -1.45 4.63
CA THR A 155 -15.63 -0.93 4.90
C THR A 155 -14.71 -2.10 5.17
N THR A 156 -13.56 -2.16 4.50
CA THR A 156 -12.52 -3.15 4.75
C THR A 156 -11.49 -2.62 5.74
N PHE A 157 -10.73 -3.53 6.31
CA PHE A 157 -9.64 -3.21 7.23
C PHE A 157 -8.34 -3.88 6.78
N ASP A 158 -7.32 -3.04 6.64
CA ASP A 158 -5.96 -3.44 6.34
C ASP A 158 -4.98 -2.95 7.41
N LEU A 159 -3.91 -3.71 7.57
CA LEU A 159 -2.82 -3.39 8.49
C LEU A 159 -1.50 -3.56 7.76
N SER A 160 -0.70 -2.52 7.71
CA SER A 160 0.68 -2.62 7.26
C SER A 160 1.66 -2.29 8.38
N ASN A 161 2.78 -3.02 8.42
CA ASN A 161 3.79 -2.89 9.45
C ASN A 161 5.19 -2.96 8.84
N GLN A 162 6.10 -2.18 9.40
CA GLN A 162 7.51 -2.19 9.07
C GLN A 162 8.34 -2.15 10.34
N LEU A 163 9.38 -2.96 10.41
CA LEU A 163 10.42 -2.91 11.44
C LEU A 163 11.77 -2.78 10.75
N MET A 164 12.45 -1.65 10.91
CA MET A 164 13.75 -1.37 10.30
C MET A 164 14.85 -1.27 11.33
N PHE A 165 15.94 -1.97 11.09
CA PHE A 165 17.23 -1.78 11.74
C PHE A 165 18.07 -0.86 10.84
N LYS A 166 18.37 0.35 11.34
CA LYS A 166 19.04 1.42 10.60
C LYS A 166 20.53 1.46 10.88
N ASN A 167 21.25 2.19 10.03
CA ASN A 167 22.69 2.45 10.20
C ASN A 167 23.52 1.18 10.36
N LEU A 168 23.18 0.14 9.63
CA LEU A 168 23.93 -1.11 9.67
C LEU A 168 25.31 -0.91 9.03
N LEU A 169 26.33 -1.51 9.64
CA LEU A 169 27.71 -1.41 9.17
C LEU A 169 28.27 0.03 9.10
N GLU A 170 27.78 0.93 9.95
CA GLU A 170 28.16 2.34 9.94
C GLU A 170 27.93 3.03 8.56
N SER A 171 26.87 2.62 7.87
CA SER A 171 26.49 3.13 6.56
C SER A 171 24.99 3.49 6.52
N ASN A 172 24.58 4.18 5.45
CA ASN A 172 23.20 4.54 5.17
C ASN A 172 22.39 3.32 4.67
N PHE A 173 22.65 2.15 5.23
CA PHE A 173 22.01 0.89 4.86
C PHE A 173 21.13 0.36 5.98
N GLY A 174 19.91 0.01 5.64
CA GLY A 174 18.93 -0.59 6.53
C GLY A 174 18.54 -2.00 6.10
N PHE A 175 18.19 -2.81 7.09
CA PHE A 175 17.56 -4.12 6.89
C PHE A 175 16.33 -4.19 7.77
N GLY A 176 15.23 -4.74 7.23
CA GLY A 176 14.00 -4.80 7.99
C GLY A 176 13.08 -5.93 7.61
N PHE A 177 11.97 -5.93 8.32
CA PHE A 177 10.82 -6.79 8.07
C PHE A 177 9.62 -5.93 7.74
N LEU A 178 8.83 -6.39 6.77
CA LEU A 178 7.61 -5.70 6.43
C LEU A 178 6.47 -6.68 6.22
N GLY A 179 5.23 -6.22 6.42
CA GLY A 179 4.06 -7.04 6.29
C GLY A 179 2.81 -6.25 5.96
N PHE A 180 1.97 -6.85 5.11
CA PHE A 180 0.69 -6.34 4.69
C PHE A 180 -0.39 -7.38 4.97
N SER A 181 -1.46 -6.96 5.62
CA SER A 181 -2.56 -7.84 6.03
C SER A 181 -3.89 -7.22 5.66
N ASN A 182 -4.71 -7.93 4.88
CA ASN A 182 -6.10 -7.57 4.63
C ASN A 182 -7.01 -8.55 5.36
N PHE A 183 -7.85 -8.04 6.26
CA PHE A 183 -8.74 -8.83 7.11
C PHE A 183 -10.14 -8.98 6.51
N GLY A 184 -10.45 -8.24 5.43
CA GLY A 184 -11.77 -8.16 4.84
C GLY A 184 -12.66 -7.11 5.52
N GLU A 185 -13.95 -7.30 5.49
CA GLU A 185 -14.93 -6.33 6.01
C GLU A 185 -14.87 -6.19 7.52
N VAL A 186 -14.85 -4.94 8.02
CA VAL A 186 -14.85 -4.62 9.48
C VAL A 186 -16.03 -5.25 10.20
N SER A 187 -17.20 -5.32 9.56
CA SER A 187 -18.42 -5.89 10.13
C SER A 187 -18.35 -7.42 10.29
N ASN A 188 -17.50 -8.09 9.50
CA ASN A 188 -17.38 -9.55 9.49
C ASN A 188 -16.04 -9.95 8.86
N PHE A 189 -14.97 -9.93 9.65
CA PHE A 189 -13.66 -10.34 9.18
C PHE A 189 -13.68 -11.73 8.55
N ASN A 190 -12.96 -11.87 7.46
CA ASN A 190 -12.76 -13.15 6.79
C ASN A 190 -12.14 -14.17 7.74
N THR A 191 -12.39 -15.47 7.49
CA THR A 191 -11.61 -16.53 8.13
C THR A 191 -10.15 -16.43 7.69
N PHE A 192 -9.20 -16.89 8.51
CA PHE A 192 -7.77 -16.72 8.26
C PHE A 192 -7.32 -17.16 6.86
N SER A 193 -7.84 -18.27 6.34
CA SER A 193 -7.52 -18.75 4.98
C SER A 193 -7.99 -17.83 3.84
N LEU A 194 -8.99 -16.97 4.10
CA LEU A 194 -9.54 -16.01 3.15
C LEU A 194 -9.00 -14.59 3.37
N GLN A 195 -8.25 -14.35 4.45
CA GLN A 195 -7.50 -13.11 4.65
C GLN A 195 -6.26 -13.13 3.77
N LYS A 196 -5.74 -11.94 3.37
CA LYS A 196 -4.47 -11.84 2.66
C LYS A 196 -3.38 -11.39 3.64
N HIS A 197 -2.32 -12.16 3.73
CA HIS A 197 -1.17 -11.85 4.59
C HIS A 197 0.12 -12.06 3.82
N LEU A 198 0.85 -10.98 3.56
CA LEU A 198 2.15 -10.96 2.90
C LEU A 198 3.19 -10.45 3.90
N TYR A 199 4.20 -11.23 4.19
CA TYR A 199 5.27 -10.87 5.12
C TYR A 199 6.63 -11.20 4.54
N GLY A 200 7.61 -10.35 4.81
CA GLY A 200 8.93 -10.56 4.25
C GLY A 200 10.01 -9.67 4.81
N VAL A 201 11.08 -9.57 4.05
CA VAL A 201 12.28 -8.82 4.39
C VAL A 201 12.48 -7.69 3.41
N GLN A 202 13.12 -6.61 3.86
CA GLN A 202 13.49 -5.48 3.03
C GLN A 202 14.92 -5.02 3.29
N LEU A 203 15.47 -4.41 2.27
CA LEU A 203 16.73 -3.68 2.27
C LEU A 203 16.43 -2.25 1.85
N GLU A 204 17.06 -1.30 2.52
CA GLU A 204 16.93 0.12 2.26
C GLU A 204 18.31 0.75 2.17
N SER A 205 18.48 1.70 1.29
CA SER A 205 19.71 2.47 1.19
C SER A 205 19.37 3.91 0.81
N GLU A 206 19.96 4.83 1.54
CA GLU A 206 19.77 6.26 1.45
C GLU A 206 21.06 6.91 0.96
N PHE A 207 20.97 7.86 0.06
CA PHE A 207 22.10 8.54 -0.55
C PHE A 207 21.87 10.04 -0.52
N ASP A 208 22.60 10.72 0.38
CA ASP A 208 22.62 12.17 0.45
C ASP A 208 23.47 12.74 -0.69
N LEU A 209 22.84 13.52 -1.54
CA LEU A 209 23.50 14.31 -2.57
C LEU A 209 23.34 15.80 -2.23
N GLU A 210 24.22 16.66 -2.72
CA GLU A 210 24.29 18.07 -2.29
C GLU A 210 22.96 18.84 -2.33
N THR A 211 22.00 18.43 -3.17
CA THR A 211 20.73 19.14 -3.40
C THR A 211 19.49 18.27 -3.27
N PHE A 212 19.63 16.98 -3.11
CA PHE A 212 18.53 16.03 -2.98
C PHE A 212 19.00 14.75 -2.27
N GLU A 213 18.04 14.06 -1.70
CA GLU A 213 18.19 12.75 -1.09
C GLU A 213 17.55 11.70 -1.99
N TYR A 214 18.17 10.54 -2.11
CA TYR A 214 17.67 9.45 -2.90
C TYR A 214 17.59 8.18 -2.05
N GLU A 215 16.39 7.64 -1.91
CA GLU A 215 16.13 6.39 -1.20
C GLU A 215 15.79 5.27 -2.18
N ILE A 216 16.33 4.09 -1.93
CA ILE A 216 15.97 2.85 -2.62
C ILE A 216 15.59 1.81 -1.59
N THR A 217 14.37 1.28 -1.71
CA THR A 217 13.92 0.10 -0.96
C THR A 217 13.67 -1.07 -1.91
N LEU A 218 14.14 -2.25 -1.53
CA LEU A 218 13.85 -3.52 -2.20
C LEU A 218 13.31 -4.52 -1.17
N ALA A 219 12.22 -5.21 -1.48
CA ALA A 219 11.64 -6.19 -0.58
C ALA A 219 11.21 -7.47 -1.29
N TYR A 220 11.25 -8.55 -0.52
CA TYR A 220 10.68 -9.84 -0.90
C TYR A 220 9.69 -10.29 0.18
N LEU A 221 8.47 -10.60 -0.23
CA LEU A 221 7.41 -11.05 0.66
C LEU A 221 6.87 -12.42 0.20
N HIS A 222 6.37 -13.16 1.17
CA HIS A 222 5.73 -14.46 0.98
C HIS A 222 4.32 -14.45 1.56
N GLY A 223 3.39 -15.06 0.82
CA GLY A 223 2.00 -15.22 1.25
C GLY A 223 1.84 -16.32 2.29
N LEU A 224 1.11 -16.02 3.36
CA LEU A 224 0.89 -16.95 4.48
C LEU A 224 -0.45 -17.68 4.41
N THR A 225 -1.32 -17.33 3.47
CA THR A 225 -2.69 -17.85 3.37
C THR A 225 -3.03 -18.22 1.93
N ASP A 226 -4.06 -19.04 1.73
CA ASP A 226 -4.51 -19.45 0.40
C ASP A 226 -5.01 -18.28 -0.47
N ALA A 227 -5.50 -17.21 0.16
CA ALA A 227 -5.94 -16.00 -0.52
C ALA A 227 -4.79 -15.05 -0.90
N SER A 228 -3.64 -15.16 -0.25
CA SER A 228 -2.44 -14.37 -0.58
C SER A 228 -1.82 -14.84 -1.89
N THR A 229 -1.11 -13.95 -2.59
CA THR A 229 -0.18 -14.37 -3.65
C THR A 229 1.02 -15.08 -3.03
N ASN A 230 1.59 -16.08 -3.74
CA ASN A 230 2.65 -16.90 -3.17
C ASN A 230 3.89 -16.07 -2.85
N HIS A 231 4.31 -15.21 -3.77
CA HIS A 231 5.51 -14.37 -3.65
C HIS A 231 5.27 -12.99 -4.24
N MET A 232 5.90 -11.97 -3.64
CA MET A 232 5.91 -10.60 -4.16
C MET A 232 7.32 -10.02 -4.05
N PHE A 233 7.79 -9.42 -5.13
CA PHE A 233 8.95 -8.55 -5.12
C PHE A 233 8.47 -7.11 -5.23
N LEU A 234 8.90 -6.27 -4.31
CA LEU A 234 8.54 -4.87 -4.21
C LEU A 234 9.79 -4.01 -4.31
N TRP A 235 9.66 -2.85 -4.95
CA TRP A 235 10.66 -1.78 -4.96
C TRP A 235 10.00 -0.44 -4.69
N ASN A 236 10.77 0.43 -4.08
CA ASN A 236 10.49 1.85 -3.96
C ASN A 236 11.75 2.65 -4.30
N MET A 237 11.59 3.73 -5.04
CA MET A 237 12.64 4.69 -5.37
C MET A 237 12.07 6.08 -5.16
N GLU A 238 12.62 6.80 -4.20
CA GLU A 238 12.19 8.15 -3.84
C GLU A 238 13.31 9.15 -4.05
N LEU A 239 12.97 10.29 -4.61
CA LEU A 239 13.82 11.46 -4.76
C LEU A 239 13.20 12.60 -3.96
N GLU A 240 13.91 13.08 -2.95
CA GLU A 240 13.50 14.16 -2.07
C GLU A 240 14.33 15.41 -2.28
N PHE A 241 13.71 16.62 -2.26
CA PHE A 241 14.38 17.92 -2.53
C PHE A 241 13.62 19.11 -1.92
#